data_79ccab5088ffae79ae8b18e4da0096c3
#
_entry.id   79ccab5088ffae79ae8b18e4da0096c3
#
_cell.length_a   1.000
_cell.length_b   1.000
_cell.length_c   1.000
_cell.angle_alpha   90.00
_cell.angle_beta   90.00
_cell.angle_gamma   90.00
#
_symmetry.space_group_name_H-M   'P 1'
#
loop_
_entity.id
_entity.type
_entity.pdbx_description
1 polymer ?
#
loop_
_entity_poly.entity_id
_entity_poly.type
_entity_poly.pdbx_seq_one_letter_code
_entity_poly.pdbx_strand_id
1 'polypeptide(L)' 'MRVIANGDAVEVADGSTVDDLLVDMGLGGRWVLVERNGEPVERRHLTTTVLAEGDRLELVRAVAGG' A
#
# COMPACT_ATOMS: atom_id res chain seq x y z
N MET A 1 12.22 4.74 -6.10
CA MET A 1 11.72 5.75 -5.16
C MET A 1 11.47 5.14 -3.80
N ARG A 2 11.33 5.96 -2.80
CA ARG A 2 11.13 5.50 -1.43
C ARG A 2 9.79 5.93 -0.90
N VAL A 3 9.09 4.99 -0.28
CA VAL A 3 7.86 5.25 0.44
C VAL A 3 8.02 4.75 1.88
N ILE A 4 7.12 5.16 2.76
CA ILE A 4 7.12 4.71 4.15
C ILE A 4 5.89 3.81 4.33
N ALA A 5 6.11 2.55 4.61
CA ALA A 5 5.03 1.58 4.81
C ALA A 5 5.05 1.13 6.26
N ASN A 6 3.98 1.41 6.99
CA ASN A 6 3.86 1.10 8.43
C ASN A 6 5.09 1.55 9.22
N GLY A 7 5.59 2.74 8.90
CA GLY A 7 6.73 3.35 9.58
C GLY A 7 8.10 2.94 9.03
N ASP A 8 8.16 1.98 8.11
CA ASP A 8 9.44 1.51 7.56
C ASP A 8 9.64 2.03 6.14
N ALA A 9 10.87 2.46 5.85
CA ALA A 9 11.22 2.88 4.50
C ALA A 9 11.31 1.67 3.57
N VAL A 10 10.66 1.77 2.42
CA VAL A 10 10.63 0.71 1.42
C VAL A 10 10.98 1.31 0.06
N GLU A 11 11.92 0.68 -0.64
CA GLU A 11 12.25 1.07 -2.01
C GLU A 11 11.28 0.40 -2.97
N VAL A 12 10.72 1.18 -3.89
CA VAL A 12 9.83 0.67 -4.93
C VAL A 12 10.24 1.27 -6.27
N ALA A 13 9.91 0.59 -7.34
CA ALA A 13 10.19 1.10 -8.68
C ALA A 13 9.32 2.33 -8.96
N ASP A 14 9.86 3.27 -9.72
CA ASP A 14 9.08 4.42 -10.17
C ASP A 14 7.89 3.93 -11.00
N GLY A 15 6.74 4.54 -10.78
CA GLY A 15 5.51 4.11 -11.44
C GLY A 15 4.77 3.01 -10.73
N SER A 16 5.30 2.49 -9.61
CA SER A 16 4.62 1.46 -8.82
C SER A 16 3.28 1.96 -8.30
N THR A 17 2.31 1.08 -8.29
CA THR A 17 1.00 1.34 -7.70
C THR A 17 0.96 0.83 -6.25
N VAL A 18 -0.11 1.17 -5.55
CA VAL A 18 -0.34 0.61 -4.21
C VAL A 18 -0.41 -0.92 -4.29
N ASP A 19 -1.08 -1.46 -5.31
CA ASP A 19 -1.17 -2.90 -5.48
C ASP A 19 0.21 -3.53 -5.66
N ASP A 20 1.09 -2.91 -6.43
CA ASP A 20 2.47 -3.39 -6.61
C ASP A 20 3.19 -3.49 -5.28
N LEU A 21 3.02 -2.48 -4.42
CA LEU A 21 3.62 -2.48 -3.09
C LEU A 21 3.08 -3.64 -2.26
N LEU A 22 1.77 -3.87 -2.28
CA LEU A 22 1.17 -4.97 -1.53
C LEU A 22 1.72 -6.32 -1.99
N VAL A 23 1.86 -6.52 -3.29
CA VAL A 23 2.43 -7.75 -3.84
C VAL A 23 3.87 -7.92 -3.36
N ASP A 24 4.67 -6.87 -3.42
CA ASP A 24 6.07 -6.91 -2.99
C ASP A 24 6.21 -7.24 -1.51
N MET A 25 5.24 -6.83 -0.71
CA MET A 25 5.23 -7.10 0.73
C MET A 25 4.58 -8.45 1.09
N GLY A 26 4.19 -9.23 0.09
CA GLY A 26 3.53 -10.51 0.32
C GLY A 26 2.07 -10.38 0.75
N LEU A 27 1.46 -9.23 0.52
CA LEU A 27 0.08 -8.96 0.93
C LEU A 27 -0.90 -8.98 -0.24
N GLY A 28 -0.42 -9.25 -1.46
CA GLY A 28 -1.28 -9.30 -2.64
C GLY A 28 -2.36 -10.36 -2.51
N GLY A 29 -3.57 -10.04 -2.96
CA GLY A 29 -4.71 -10.94 -2.90
C GLY A 29 -5.33 -11.09 -1.52
N ARG A 30 -4.85 -10.37 -0.52
CA ARG A 30 -5.37 -10.43 0.84
C ARG A 30 -6.24 -9.22 1.13
N TRP A 31 -7.07 -9.33 2.17
CA TRP A 31 -7.84 -8.19 2.63
C TRP A 31 -6.91 -7.27 3.43
N VAL A 32 -6.59 -6.15 2.83
CA VAL A 32 -5.74 -5.14 3.44
C VAL A 32 -6.46 -3.81 3.34
N LEU A 33 -6.56 -3.13 4.46
CA LEU A 33 -7.03 -1.74 4.50
C LEU A 33 -5.82 -0.85 4.30
N VAL A 34 -5.93 0.07 3.36
CA VAL A 34 -4.82 0.94 2.97
C VAL A 34 -5.20 2.39 3.20
N GLU A 35 -4.33 3.12 3.88
CA GLU A 35 -4.38 4.58 3.90
C GLU A 35 -3.12 5.11 3.26
N ARG A 36 -3.27 6.16 2.49
CA ARG A 36 -2.16 6.85 1.84
C ARG A 36 -2.20 8.31 2.28
N ASN A 37 -1.15 8.73 2.98
CA ASN A 37 -1.06 10.09 3.51
C ASN A 37 -2.28 10.50 4.33
N GLY A 38 -2.79 9.55 5.13
CA GLY A 38 -3.92 9.79 6.01
C GLY A 38 -5.30 9.61 5.37
N GLU A 39 -5.36 9.25 4.08
CA GLU A 39 -6.63 9.06 3.39
C GLU A 39 -6.81 7.61 2.96
N PRO A 40 -8.00 7.03 3.11
CA PRO A 40 -8.23 5.66 2.69
C PRO A 40 -8.13 5.51 1.19
N VAL A 41 -7.55 4.39 0.74
CA VAL A 41 -7.52 4.01 -0.66
C VAL A 41 -8.48 2.86 -0.84
N GLU A 42 -9.54 3.08 -1.62
CA GLU A 42 -10.54 2.05 -1.86
C GLU A 42 -9.93 0.88 -2.63
N ARG A 43 -10.42 -0.32 -2.35
CA ARG A 43 -9.91 -1.54 -2.97
C ARG A 43 -9.87 -1.45 -4.49
N ARG A 44 -10.91 -0.88 -5.10
CA ARG A 44 -10.99 -0.74 -6.56
C ARG A 44 -9.93 0.19 -7.14
N HIS A 45 -9.28 0.99 -6.31
CA HIS A 45 -8.27 1.94 -6.74
C HIS A 45 -6.83 1.49 -6.45
N LEU A 46 -6.64 0.30 -5.87
CA LEU A 46 -5.30 -0.17 -5.52
C LEU A 46 -4.39 -0.30 -6.75
N THR A 47 -4.94 -0.72 -7.87
CA THR A 47 -4.18 -0.93 -9.10
C THR A 47 -3.99 0.33 -9.92
N THR A 48 -4.69 1.41 -9.59
CA THR A 48 -4.62 2.66 -10.35
C THR A 48 -4.00 3.81 -9.55
N THR A 49 -3.78 3.62 -8.26
CA THR A 49 -3.16 4.66 -7.44
C THR A 49 -1.64 4.52 -7.52
N VAL A 50 -1.01 5.44 -8.25
CA VAL A 50 0.44 5.45 -8.43
C VAL A 50 1.09 6.11 -7.23
N LEU A 51 2.10 5.46 -6.68
CA LEU A 51 2.85 5.97 -5.54
C LEU A 51 3.77 7.12 -5.94
N ALA A 52 4.03 8.00 -4.99
CA ALA A 52 4.95 9.10 -5.16
C ALA A 52 6.04 9.03 -4.09
N GLU A 53 7.18 9.61 -4.38
CA GLU A 53 8.29 9.69 -3.42
C GLU A 53 7.82 10.25 -2.08
N GLY A 54 8.14 9.54 -1.02
CA GLY A 54 7.80 9.99 0.34
C GLY A 54 6.38 9.68 0.78
N ASP A 55 5.57 9.01 -0.04
CA ASP A 55 4.22 8.61 0.38
C ASP A 55 4.27 7.79 1.66
N ARG A 56 3.32 8.05 2.52
CA ARG A 56 3.13 7.28 3.76
C ARG A 56 1.94 6.37 3.61
N LEU A 57 2.17 5.09 3.82
CA LEU A 57 1.15 4.07 3.67
C LEU A 57 0.98 3.32 4.98
N GLU A 58 -0.27 3.27 5.43
CA GLU A 58 -0.66 2.42 6.56
C GLU A 58 -1.41 1.23 6.00
N LEU A 59 -0.90 0.05 6.26
CA LEU A 59 -1.44 -1.19 5.72
C LEU A 59 -1.88 -2.06 6.89
N VAL A 60 -3.18 -2.30 6.98
CA VAL A 60 -3.75 -3.09 8.07
C VAL A 60 -4.43 -4.31 7.48
N ARG A 61 -3.96 -5.49 7.87
CA ARG A 61 -4.62 -6.73 7.42
C ARG A 61 -5.93 -6.90 8.16
N ALA A 62 -7.00 -7.04 7.42
CA ALA A 62 -8.28 -7.39 7.99
C ALA A 62 -8.23 -8.86 8.40
N VAL A 63 -8.52 -9.14 9.65
CA VAL A 63 -8.56 -10.51 10.14
C VAL A 63 -9.99 -10.99 10.00
N ALA A 64 -10.19 -12.02 9.17
CA ALA A 64 -11.50 -12.56 8.94
C ALA A 64 -12.01 -13.30 10.18
N GLY A 65 -13.27 -13.12 10.46
CA GLY A 65 -13.99 -13.96 11.35
C GLY A 65 -13.67 -13.82 12.80
N GLY A 66 -12.96 -12.88 13.10
CA GLY A 66 -12.72 -12.46 14.47
C GLY A 66 -12.71 -13.56 15.47
#